data_fddf6e4c9a825a96c5cfeb32e7406113
#
_entry.id   fddf6e4c9a825a96c5cfeb32e7406113
#
_cell.length_a   1.000
_cell.length_b   1.000
_cell.length_c   1.000
_cell.angle_alpha   90.00
_cell.angle_beta   90.00
_cell.angle_gamma   90.00
#
_symmetry.space_group_name_H-M   'P 1'
#
loop_
_entity.id
_entity.type
_entity.pdbx_description
1 polymer ?
#
loop_
_entity_poly.entity_id
_entity_poly.type
_entity_poly.pdbx_seq_one_letter_code
_entity_poly.pdbx_strand_id
1 'polypeptide(L)'
;MSQDENSPISVQDAKRLFAEWKVAPALLLAVSGGPDSVALMWLMARWRRSLGRGPRLIAATVDHGLRAEAAREARVVKRLARELDLPHRTLRWTGEKPTTGVPAAARDARYRLLAQAAKAAGASHIVTAHTRDDQAETLLMRLLRGSGVAGLGAMERLSLRHGVVLARPLLNIPKTRLIATLNKAKIAYAEDPTNRDRAYTRPRLRALLPALAAEGGDARTLARLAAPSYSMLRRLLLCPRRSGCGS
;
A
#
# COMPACT_ATOMS: atom_id res chain seq x y z
N MET A 1 11.62 -11.26 -19.55
CA MET A 1 10.40 -12.07 -19.55
C MET A 1 9.24 -11.15 -19.16
N SER A 2 8.35 -10.86 -20.09
CA SER A 2 7.10 -10.15 -19.83
C SER A 2 6.24 -11.06 -18.94
N GLN A 3 6.17 -10.80 -17.65
CA GLN A 3 5.16 -11.45 -16.81
C GLN A 3 3.81 -10.96 -17.33
N ASP A 4 2.94 -11.89 -17.67
CA ASP A 4 1.56 -11.59 -18.03
C ASP A 4 0.94 -10.73 -16.93
N GLU A 5 0.58 -9.50 -17.26
CA GLU A 5 0.08 -8.49 -16.30
C GLU A 5 -1.26 -8.88 -15.65
N ASN A 6 -1.89 -9.91 -16.16
CA ASN A 6 -3.15 -10.48 -15.67
C ASN A 6 -2.96 -11.83 -14.96
N SER A 7 -1.74 -12.37 -14.90
CA SER A 7 -1.52 -13.68 -14.26
C SER A 7 -1.58 -13.56 -12.74
N PRO A 8 -2.17 -14.54 -12.02
CA PRO A 8 -2.14 -14.59 -10.56
C PRO A 8 -0.72 -14.60 -10.01
N ILE A 9 -0.53 -14.01 -8.83
CA ILE A 9 0.76 -14.05 -8.13
C ILE A 9 1.04 -15.49 -7.68
N SER A 10 2.14 -16.04 -8.15
CA SER A 10 2.59 -17.39 -7.80
C SER A 10 3.16 -17.45 -6.37
N VAL A 11 3.32 -18.66 -5.84
CA VAL A 11 4.00 -18.88 -4.55
C VAL A 11 5.44 -18.36 -4.60
N GLN A 12 6.11 -18.53 -5.74
CA GLN A 12 7.49 -18.06 -5.92
C GLN A 12 7.59 -16.54 -5.95
N ASP A 13 6.61 -15.87 -6.62
CA ASP A 13 6.52 -14.41 -6.59
C ASP A 13 6.31 -13.90 -5.17
N ALA A 14 5.39 -14.51 -4.41
CA ALA A 14 5.14 -14.14 -3.02
C ALA A 14 6.40 -14.31 -2.13
N LYS A 15 7.16 -15.39 -2.32
CA LYS A 15 8.45 -15.60 -1.63
C LYS A 15 9.44 -14.49 -1.93
N ARG A 16 9.55 -14.02 -3.18
CA ARG A 16 10.43 -12.91 -3.57
C ARG A 16 9.94 -11.56 -3.01
N LEU A 17 8.63 -11.30 -3.11
CA LEU A 17 8.03 -10.05 -2.65
C LEU A 17 8.24 -9.79 -1.16
N PHE A 18 8.19 -10.85 -0.35
CA PHE A 18 8.21 -10.75 1.11
C PHE A 18 9.51 -11.22 1.76
N ALA A 19 10.53 -11.58 0.98
CA ALA A 19 11.78 -12.16 1.47
C ALA A 19 12.48 -11.32 2.56
N GLU A 20 12.49 -10.00 2.40
CA GLU A 20 13.18 -9.06 3.31
C GLU A 20 12.58 -9.04 4.73
N TRP A 21 11.32 -9.45 4.88
CA TRP A 21 10.64 -9.47 6.20
C TRP A 21 10.68 -10.83 6.89
N LYS A 22 11.37 -11.83 6.33
CA LYS A 22 11.44 -13.18 6.91
C LYS A 22 11.93 -13.19 8.36
N VAL A 23 12.86 -12.28 8.69
CA VAL A 23 13.48 -12.17 10.02
C VAL A 23 12.80 -11.13 10.93
N ALA A 24 11.77 -10.44 10.46
CA ALA A 24 11.05 -9.48 11.26
C ALA A 24 10.34 -10.18 12.45
N PRO A 25 10.27 -9.56 13.64
CA PRO A 25 9.60 -10.17 14.79
C PRO A 25 8.08 -10.26 14.60
N ALA A 26 7.48 -9.19 14.10
CA ALA A 26 6.06 -9.13 13.76
C ALA A 26 5.79 -8.05 12.70
N LEU A 27 4.70 -8.22 11.94
CA LEU A 27 4.23 -7.30 10.90
C LEU A 27 2.75 -7.00 11.11
N LEU A 28 2.37 -5.71 11.05
CA LEU A 28 0.98 -5.27 11.08
C LEU A 28 0.49 -5.05 9.66
N LEU A 29 -0.49 -5.83 9.22
CA LEU A 29 -1.10 -5.72 7.89
C LEU A 29 -2.27 -4.75 7.94
N ALA A 30 -2.21 -3.64 7.21
CA ALA A 30 -3.31 -2.68 7.11
C ALA A 30 -4.31 -3.15 6.04
N VAL A 31 -5.46 -3.64 6.49
CA VAL A 31 -6.49 -4.25 5.62
C VAL A 31 -7.76 -3.41 5.67
N SER A 32 -8.17 -2.86 4.53
CA SER A 32 -9.40 -2.06 4.39
C SER A 32 -10.62 -2.86 3.93
N GLY A 33 -10.43 -4.08 3.45
CA GLY A 33 -11.49 -4.89 2.85
C GLY A 33 -11.54 -4.86 1.32
N GLY A 34 -10.93 -3.87 0.70
CA GLY A 34 -10.81 -3.81 -0.76
C GLY A 34 -9.82 -4.85 -1.32
N PRO A 35 -9.89 -5.11 -2.65
CA PRO A 35 -9.19 -6.22 -3.29
C PRO A 35 -7.68 -6.23 -3.01
N ASP A 36 -7.02 -5.08 -3.11
CA ASP A 36 -5.57 -4.99 -2.95
C ASP A 36 -5.13 -5.40 -1.53
N SER A 37 -5.84 -4.90 -0.51
CA SER A 37 -5.54 -5.17 0.89
C SER A 37 -5.88 -6.60 1.31
N VAL A 38 -6.95 -7.17 0.75
CA VAL A 38 -7.34 -8.56 0.95
C VAL A 38 -6.32 -9.49 0.29
N ALA A 39 -5.88 -9.17 -0.94
CA ALA A 39 -4.83 -9.92 -1.63
C ALA A 39 -3.50 -9.91 -0.86
N LEU A 40 -3.09 -8.73 -0.34
CA LEU A 40 -1.91 -8.64 0.51
C LEU A 40 -2.02 -9.57 1.72
N MET A 41 -3.13 -9.50 2.47
CA MET A 41 -3.33 -10.31 3.66
C MET A 41 -3.28 -11.81 3.33
N TRP A 42 -3.96 -12.24 2.27
CA TRP A 42 -3.98 -13.63 1.84
C TRP A 42 -2.60 -14.13 1.38
N LEU A 43 -1.89 -13.34 0.55
CA LEU A 43 -0.54 -13.68 0.09
C LEU A 43 0.46 -13.77 1.25
N MET A 44 0.41 -12.82 2.19
CA MET A 44 1.29 -12.82 3.35
C MET A 44 1.00 -13.99 4.29
N ALA A 45 -0.27 -14.35 4.51
CA ALA A 45 -0.63 -15.53 5.29
C ALA A 45 -0.09 -16.82 4.66
N ARG A 46 -0.26 -17.00 3.36
CA ARG A 46 0.28 -18.16 2.63
C ARG A 46 1.80 -18.21 2.65
N TRP A 47 2.43 -17.06 2.39
CA TRP A 47 3.89 -16.96 2.49
C TRP A 47 4.37 -17.32 3.89
N ARG A 48 3.76 -16.79 4.95
CA ARG A 48 4.14 -17.10 6.32
C ARG A 48 3.99 -18.60 6.65
N ARG A 49 2.93 -19.24 6.19
CA ARG A 49 2.72 -20.70 6.35
C ARG A 49 3.78 -21.53 5.61
N SER A 50 4.36 -21.01 4.54
CA SER A 50 5.43 -21.69 3.80
C SER A 50 6.82 -21.60 4.47
N LEU A 51 6.92 -20.86 5.57
CA LEU A 51 8.16 -20.70 6.35
C LEU A 51 8.10 -21.54 7.61
N GLY A 52 9.19 -22.25 7.94
CA GLY A 52 9.32 -22.92 9.26
C GLY A 52 9.35 -21.88 10.38
N ARG A 53 10.18 -20.84 10.23
CA ARG A 53 10.23 -19.67 11.13
C ARG A 53 9.99 -18.40 10.34
N GLY A 54 9.30 -17.42 10.93
CA GLY A 54 9.02 -16.15 10.27
C GLY A 54 8.21 -15.22 11.18
N PRO A 55 7.87 -14.02 10.69
CA PRO A 55 7.20 -13.01 11.48
C PRO A 55 5.81 -13.44 11.97
N ARG A 56 5.43 -12.92 13.13
CA ARG A 56 4.02 -12.95 13.53
C ARG A 56 3.26 -11.93 12.67
N LEU A 57 2.16 -12.34 12.05
CA LEU A 57 1.31 -11.45 11.24
C LEU A 57 0.09 -11.05 12.06
N ILE A 58 -0.28 -9.76 12.03
CA ILE A 58 -1.46 -9.22 12.67
C ILE A 58 -2.22 -8.38 11.63
N ALA A 59 -3.49 -8.67 11.38
CA ALA A 59 -4.33 -7.84 10.54
C ALA A 59 -4.95 -6.69 11.34
N ALA A 60 -5.03 -5.50 10.76
CA ALA A 60 -5.68 -4.34 11.37
C ALA A 60 -6.55 -3.61 10.34
N THR A 61 -7.79 -3.31 10.72
CA THR A 61 -8.73 -2.50 9.93
C THR A 61 -9.01 -1.21 10.68
N VAL A 62 -8.91 -0.07 9.98
CA VAL A 62 -9.26 1.23 10.56
C VAL A 62 -10.70 1.57 10.18
N ASP A 63 -11.55 1.69 11.17
CA ASP A 63 -12.91 2.22 11.04
C ASP A 63 -12.86 3.73 11.30
N HIS A 64 -13.07 4.52 10.26
CA HIS A 64 -13.08 5.97 10.35
C HIS A 64 -14.38 6.52 10.96
N GLY A 65 -15.43 5.70 11.10
CA GLY A 65 -16.74 6.10 11.57
C GLY A 65 -17.38 7.19 10.68
N LEU A 66 -17.03 7.23 9.40
CA LEU A 66 -17.56 8.17 8.42
C LEU A 66 -18.71 7.56 7.61
N ARG A 67 -18.82 6.23 7.59
CA ARG A 67 -19.84 5.48 6.85
C ARG A 67 -20.34 4.31 7.69
N ALA A 68 -21.64 4.02 7.62
CA ALA A 68 -22.24 2.88 8.33
C ALA A 68 -21.68 1.53 7.86
N GLU A 69 -21.30 1.42 6.59
CA GLU A 69 -20.74 0.22 5.96
C GLU A 69 -19.35 -0.16 6.51
N ALA A 70 -18.58 0.81 7.01
CA ALA A 70 -17.22 0.55 7.52
C ALA A 70 -17.18 -0.53 8.61
N ALA A 71 -18.17 -0.55 9.49
CA ALA A 71 -18.29 -1.60 10.51
C ALA A 71 -18.59 -2.97 9.92
N ARG A 72 -19.36 -3.05 8.82
CA ARG A 72 -19.65 -4.30 8.10
C ARG A 72 -18.40 -4.80 7.37
N GLU A 73 -17.69 -3.92 6.70
CA GLU A 73 -16.43 -4.23 6.03
C GLU A 73 -15.40 -4.78 7.01
N ALA A 74 -15.23 -4.13 8.18
CA ALA A 74 -14.33 -4.61 9.23
C ALA A 74 -14.70 -6.01 9.75
N ARG A 75 -16.00 -6.34 9.82
CA ARG A 75 -16.45 -7.70 10.20
C ARG A 75 -16.10 -8.75 9.16
N VAL A 76 -16.21 -8.40 7.87
CA VAL A 76 -15.80 -9.30 6.76
C VAL A 76 -14.31 -9.57 6.83
N VAL A 77 -13.50 -8.52 6.98
CA VAL A 77 -12.04 -8.67 7.13
C VAL A 77 -11.69 -9.52 8.35
N LYS A 78 -12.36 -9.30 9.49
CA LYS A 78 -12.15 -10.08 10.71
C LYS A 78 -12.44 -11.58 10.50
N ARG A 79 -13.51 -11.92 9.75
CA ARG A 79 -13.84 -13.30 9.41
C ARG A 79 -12.74 -13.92 8.55
N LEU A 80 -12.34 -13.25 7.48
CA LEU A 80 -11.29 -13.73 6.59
C LEU A 80 -9.94 -13.87 7.32
N ALA A 81 -9.60 -12.93 8.20
CA ALA A 81 -8.38 -13.02 9.02
C ALA A 81 -8.40 -14.28 9.89
N ARG A 82 -9.56 -14.61 10.51
CA ARG A 82 -9.72 -15.84 11.30
C ARG A 82 -9.57 -17.11 10.45
N GLU A 83 -10.09 -17.13 9.24
CA GLU A 83 -9.92 -18.26 8.29
C GLU A 83 -8.44 -18.42 7.87
N LEU A 84 -7.68 -17.35 7.94
CA LEU A 84 -6.25 -17.34 7.66
C LEU A 84 -5.37 -17.53 8.90
N ASP A 85 -5.94 -17.80 10.08
CA ASP A 85 -5.26 -17.92 11.38
C ASP A 85 -4.48 -16.65 11.77
N LEU A 86 -5.00 -15.47 11.41
CA LEU A 86 -4.41 -14.19 11.73
C LEU A 86 -5.20 -13.48 12.85
N PRO A 87 -4.53 -13.02 13.93
CA PRO A 87 -5.12 -12.07 14.86
C PRO A 87 -5.58 -10.82 14.13
N HIS A 88 -6.77 -10.30 14.45
CA HIS A 88 -7.33 -9.11 13.84
C HIS A 88 -7.69 -8.05 14.89
N ARG A 89 -7.38 -6.77 14.59
CA ARG A 89 -7.75 -5.61 15.39
C ARG A 89 -8.57 -4.63 14.56
N THR A 90 -9.74 -4.22 15.05
CA THR A 90 -10.47 -3.07 14.51
C THR A 90 -10.08 -1.82 15.30
N LEU A 91 -9.54 -0.84 14.61
CA LEU A 91 -9.07 0.43 15.17
C LEU A 91 -10.10 1.50 14.82
N ARG A 92 -10.67 2.16 15.82
CA ARG A 92 -11.69 3.20 15.59
C ARG A 92 -11.08 4.59 15.70
N TRP A 93 -11.39 5.44 14.74
CA TRP A 93 -11.14 6.86 14.85
C TRP A 93 -12.26 7.52 15.65
N THR A 94 -11.98 7.76 16.93
CA THR A 94 -12.88 8.41 17.89
C THR A 94 -12.58 9.91 18.00
N GLY A 95 -13.52 10.66 18.58
CA GLY A 95 -13.42 12.12 18.76
C GLY A 95 -14.02 12.93 17.62
N GLU A 96 -13.96 14.25 17.77
CA GLU A 96 -14.45 15.20 16.78
C GLU A 96 -13.69 15.08 15.47
N LYS A 97 -14.42 15.19 14.37
CA LYS A 97 -13.88 15.13 13.03
C LYS A 97 -13.91 16.53 12.41
N PRO A 98 -12.84 16.94 11.73
CA PRO A 98 -12.83 18.26 11.11
C PRO A 98 -13.92 18.36 10.05
N THR A 99 -14.52 19.53 9.91
CA THR A 99 -15.54 19.83 8.88
C THR A 99 -14.91 20.07 7.52
N THR A 100 -13.63 20.47 7.47
CA THR A 100 -12.86 20.71 6.25
C THR A 100 -11.59 19.83 6.23
N GLY A 101 -11.09 19.52 5.04
CA GLY A 101 -9.87 18.67 4.92
C GLY A 101 -10.04 17.24 5.43
N VAL A 102 -11.27 16.74 5.54
CA VAL A 102 -11.62 15.41 6.07
C VAL A 102 -10.76 14.29 5.49
N PRO A 103 -10.47 14.22 4.17
CA PRO A 103 -9.65 13.14 3.61
C PRO A 103 -8.21 13.14 4.14
N ALA A 104 -7.61 14.31 4.35
CA ALA A 104 -6.25 14.43 4.89
C ALA A 104 -6.20 14.03 6.37
N ALA A 105 -7.16 14.49 7.16
CA ALA A 105 -7.29 14.15 8.57
C ALA A 105 -7.57 12.65 8.78
N ALA A 106 -8.45 12.05 7.97
CA ALA A 106 -8.73 10.62 7.99
C ALA A 106 -7.48 9.80 7.66
N ARG A 107 -6.67 10.27 6.67
CA ARG A 107 -5.40 9.63 6.33
C ARG A 107 -4.40 9.71 7.47
N ASP A 108 -4.25 10.85 8.12
CA ASP A 108 -3.35 10.99 9.27
C ASP A 108 -3.80 10.12 10.44
N ALA A 109 -5.07 10.18 10.82
CA ALA A 109 -5.66 9.35 11.86
C ALA A 109 -5.45 7.86 11.60
N ARG A 110 -5.62 7.41 10.34
CA ARG A 110 -5.34 6.04 9.93
C ARG A 110 -3.92 5.62 10.26
N TYR A 111 -2.92 6.39 9.84
CA TYR A 111 -1.53 6.00 10.08
C TYR A 111 -1.13 6.11 11.55
N ARG A 112 -1.65 7.08 12.29
CA ARG A 112 -1.46 7.21 13.74
C ARG A 112 -2.01 5.98 14.47
N LEU A 113 -3.25 5.57 14.19
CA LEU A 113 -3.88 4.39 14.79
C LEU A 113 -3.13 3.09 14.46
N LEU A 114 -2.73 2.93 13.18
CA LEU A 114 -1.94 1.78 12.74
C LEU A 114 -0.58 1.74 13.45
N ALA A 115 0.08 2.90 13.63
CA ALA A 115 1.37 2.98 14.32
C ALA A 115 1.24 2.62 15.80
N GLN A 116 0.20 3.09 16.48
CA GLN A 116 -0.09 2.72 17.87
C GLN A 116 -0.32 1.20 18.00
N ALA A 117 -1.14 0.63 17.10
CA ALA A 117 -1.39 -0.80 17.09
C ALA A 117 -0.14 -1.64 16.78
N ALA A 118 0.72 -1.16 15.86
CA ALA A 118 1.99 -1.81 15.54
C ALA A 118 2.93 -1.83 16.75
N LYS A 119 3.13 -0.69 17.41
CA LYS A 119 3.94 -0.59 18.65
C LYS A 119 3.42 -1.52 19.74
N ALA A 120 2.11 -1.50 20.02
CA ALA A 120 1.47 -2.35 21.02
C ALA A 120 1.55 -3.84 20.70
N ALA A 121 1.74 -4.21 19.42
CA ALA A 121 1.90 -5.59 18.98
C ALA A 121 3.36 -6.03 18.83
N GLY A 122 4.34 -5.14 19.08
CA GLY A 122 5.76 -5.40 18.80
C GLY A 122 6.06 -5.60 17.32
N ALA A 123 5.23 -5.01 16.43
CA ALA A 123 5.44 -5.10 15.00
C ALA A 123 6.46 -4.06 14.54
N SER A 124 7.49 -4.51 13.82
CA SER A 124 8.54 -3.63 13.27
C SER A 124 8.06 -2.79 12.09
N HIS A 125 7.06 -3.28 11.35
CA HIS A 125 6.55 -2.64 10.14
C HIS A 125 5.02 -2.65 10.09
N ILE A 126 4.46 -1.60 9.49
CA ILE A 126 3.10 -1.58 8.97
C ILE A 126 3.18 -1.90 7.48
N VAL A 127 2.49 -2.94 7.03
CA VAL A 127 2.49 -3.35 5.63
C VAL A 127 1.20 -2.91 4.95
N THR A 128 1.31 -2.22 3.82
CA THR A 128 0.17 -1.70 3.05
C THR A 128 0.20 -2.18 1.60
N ALA A 129 -0.98 -2.29 1.00
CA ALA A 129 -1.19 -2.86 -0.32
C ALA A 129 -1.17 -1.84 -1.47
N HIS A 130 -0.32 -0.81 -1.39
CA HIS A 130 -0.18 0.12 -2.51
C HIS A 130 0.45 -0.59 -3.70
N THR A 131 -0.13 -0.36 -4.88
CA THR A 131 0.18 -1.03 -6.14
C THR A 131 0.94 -0.13 -7.11
N ARG A 132 1.30 -0.67 -8.27
CA ARG A 132 1.85 0.10 -9.39
C ARG A 132 0.85 1.13 -9.92
N ASP A 133 -0.42 0.81 -9.92
CA ASP A 133 -1.49 1.72 -10.31
C ASP A 133 -1.56 2.92 -9.36
N ASP A 134 -1.41 2.71 -8.05
CA ASP A 134 -1.33 3.81 -7.07
C ASP A 134 -0.09 4.69 -7.27
N GLN A 135 1.02 4.13 -7.75
CA GLN A 135 2.21 4.89 -8.12
C GLN A 135 1.93 5.82 -9.30
N ALA A 136 1.31 5.29 -10.36
CA ALA A 136 0.92 6.06 -11.54
C ALA A 136 -0.05 7.19 -11.17
N GLU A 137 -1.09 6.89 -10.39
CA GLU A 137 -2.03 7.90 -9.89
C GLU A 137 -1.33 8.99 -9.08
N THR A 138 -0.38 8.60 -8.21
CA THR A 138 0.35 9.54 -7.35
C THR A 138 1.25 10.45 -8.18
N LEU A 139 1.92 9.92 -9.21
CA LEU A 139 2.71 10.71 -10.15
C LEU A 139 1.84 11.73 -10.87
N LEU A 140 0.73 11.30 -11.47
CA LEU A 140 -0.20 12.17 -12.19
C LEU A 140 -0.79 13.27 -11.27
N MET A 141 -1.16 12.92 -10.04
CA MET A 141 -1.65 13.91 -9.07
C MET A 141 -0.61 14.99 -8.77
N ARG A 142 0.67 14.62 -8.68
CA ARG A 142 1.76 15.56 -8.42
C ARG A 142 2.08 16.41 -9.63
N LEU A 143 2.11 15.78 -10.82
CA LEU A 143 2.32 16.47 -12.09
C LEU A 143 1.26 17.55 -12.32
N LEU A 144 -0.02 17.22 -12.16
CA LEU A 144 -1.14 18.14 -12.34
C LEU A 144 -1.21 19.26 -11.28
N ARG A 145 -0.50 19.11 -10.16
CA ARG A 145 -0.34 20.17 -9.14
C ARG A 145 0.88 21.05 -9.38
N GLY A 146 1.57 20.87 -10.49
CA GLY A 146 2.77 21.65 -10.81
C GLY A 146 3.98 21.30 -9.94
N SER A 147 4.04 20.09 -9.37
CA SER A 147 5.22 19.68 -8.62
C SER A 147 6.43 19.62 -9.55
N GLY A 148 7.51 20.32 -9.19
CA GLY A 148 8.79 20.23 -9.92
C GLY A 148 9.35 18.81 -9.90
N VAL A 149 10.40 18.56 -10.69
CA VAL A 149 11.02 17.22 -10.87
C VAL A 149 11.33 16.53 -9.54
N ALA A 150 11.84 17.27 -8.55
CA ALA A 150 12.11 16.75 -7.20
C ALA A 150 10.81 16.29 -6.46
N GLY A 151 9.68 16.92 -6.76
CA GLY A 151 8.38 16.61 -6.16
C GLY A 151 7.63 15.47 -6.87
N LEU A 152 8.07 15.05 -8.06
CA LEU A 152 7.41 13.99 -8.83
C LEU A 152 7.65 12.58 -8.29
N GLY A 153 8.65 12.38 -7.42
CA GLY A 153 8.92 11.07 -6.82
C GLY A 153 7.67 10.46 -6.23
N ALA A 154 7.28 9.24 -6.65
CA ALA A 154 6.10 8.56 -6.11
C ALA A 154 6.33 7.98 -4.70
N MET A 155 5.56 7.00 -4.29
CA MET A 155 5.71 6.40 -2.96
C MET A 155 6.98 5.55 -2.87
N GLU A 156 7.73 5.70 -1.78
CA GLU A 156 8.86 4.83 -1.46
C GLU A 156 8.38 3.46 -0.98
N ARG A 157 9.18 2.41 -1.26
CA ARG A 157 8.94 1.06 -0.74
C ARG A 157 8.90 1.02 0.78
N LEU A 158 9.80 1.76 1.43
CA LEU A 158 9.84 1.97 2.88
C LEU A 158 9.78 3.46 3.18
N SER A 159 9.00 3.84 4.18
CA SER A 159 8.96 5.23 4.69
C SER A 159 8.61 5.23 6.17
N LEU A 160 9.09 6.23 6.91
CA LEU A 160 8.75 6.38 8.32
C LEU A 160 7.41 7.11 8.47
N ARG A 161 6.51 6.58 9.33
CA ARG A 161 5.23 7.22 9.69
C ARG A 161 4.95 7.02 11.17
N HIS A 162 4.76 8.11 11.90
CA HIS A 162 4.50 8.09 13.36
C HIS A 162 5.46 7.20 14.16
N GLY A 163 6.75 7.17 13.75
CA GLY A 163 7.80 6.38 14.40
C GLY A 163 7.73 4.87 14.14
N VAL A 164 7.01 4.43 13.07
CA VAL A 164 7.00 3.04 12.60
C VAL A 164 7.30 3.01 11.09
N VAL A 165 8.01 1.99 10.64
CA VAL A 165 8.32 1.81 9.23
C VAL A 165 7.07 1.34 8.47
N LEU A 166 6.68 2.08 7.46
CA LEU A 166 5.60 1.74 6.53
C LEU A 166 6.19 1.05 5.31
N ALA A 167 5.83 -0.21 5.11
CA ALA A 167 6.30 -1.06 4.01
C ALA A 167 5.22 -1.21 2.93
N ARG A 168 5.64 -1.18 1.65
CA ARG A 168 4.77 -1.31 0.48
C ARG A 168 5.35 -2.35 -0.50
N PRO A 169 5.16 -3.64 -0.22
CA PRO A 169 5.75 -4.71 -1.03
C PRO A 169 5.21 -4.77 -2.47
N LEU A 170 4.00 -4.24 -2.72
CA LEU A 170 3.28 -4.41 -3.97
C LEU A 170 3.41 -3.23 -4.95
N LEU A 171 4.31 -2.25 -4.68
CA LEU A 171 4.45 -1.04 -5.52
C LEU A 171 4.77 -1.30 -7.00
N ASN A 172 5.33 -2.46 -7.32
CA ASN A 172 5.63 -2.86 -8.71
C ASN A 172 4.63 -3.87 -9.27
N ILE A 173 3.62 -4.22 -8.51
CA ILE A 173 2.61 -5.21 -8.89
C ILE A 173 1.37 -4.48 -9.40
N PRO A 174 0.86 -4.82 -10.60
CA PRO A 174 -0.39 -4.26 -11.10
C PRO A 174 -1.58 -4.81 -10.32
N LYS A 175 -2.59 -3.99 -10.15
CA LYS A 175 -3.84 -4.34 -9.46
C LYS A 175 -4.54 -5.55 -10.11
N THR A 176 -4.46 -5.68 -11.42
CA THR A 176 -5.02 -6.82 -12.17
C THR A 176 -4.51 -8.16 -11.67
N ARG A 177 -3.20 -8.28 -11.35
CA ARG A 177 -2.62 -9.51 -10.80
C ARG A 177 -3.16 -9.85 -9.41
N LEU A 178 -3.43 -8.83 -8.58
CA LEU A 178 -4.02 -9.02 -7.25
C LEU A 178 -5.45 -9.56 -7.37
N ILE A 179 -6.26 -8.97 -8.25
CA ILE A 179 -7.62 -9.42 -8.54
C ILE A 179 -7.61 -10.84 -9.10
N ALA A 180 -6.76 -11.13 -10.10
CA ALA A 180 -6.60 -12.48 -10.65
C ALA A 180 -6.22 -13.51 -9.56
N THR A 181 -5.38 -13.10 -8.60
CA THR A 181 -4.97 -13.96 -7.47
C THR A 181 -6.16 -14.30 -6.56
N LEU A 182 -6.98 -13.30 -6.22
CA LEU A 182 -8.18 -13.51 -5.38
C LEU A 182 -9.23 -14.35 -6.10
N ASN A 183 -9.47 -14.09 -7.40
CA ASN A 183 -10.41 -14.86 -8.22
C ASN A 183 -10.00 -16.33 -8.29
N LYS A 184 -8.71 -16.61 -8.57
CA LYS A 184 -8.18 -17.98 -8.55
C LYS A 184 -8.32 -18.66 -7.20
N ALA A 185 -8.16 -17.88 -6.11
CA ALA A 185 -8.31 -18.39 -4.74
C ALA A 185 -9.77 -18.44 -4.27
N LYS A 186 -10.74 -17.93 -5.04
CA LYS A 186 -12.15 -17.80 -4.68
C LYS A 186 -12.37 -17.00 -3.37
N ILE A 187 -11.55 -15.97 -3.16
CA ILE A 187 -11.61 -15.08 -1.99
C ILE A 187 -12.48 -13.87 -2.32
N ALA A 188 -13.54 -13.66 -1.55
CA ALA A 188 -14.41 -12.50 -1.65
C ALA A 188 -13.72 -11.23 -1.07
N TYR A 189 -14.01 -10.09 -1.67
CA TYR A 189 -13.56 -8.77 -1.23
C TYR A 189 -14.67 -7.73 -1.41
N ALA A 190 -14.57 -6.63 -0.69
CA ALA A 190 -15.52 -5.51 -0.82
C ALA A 190 -15.13 -4.61 -1.99
N GLU A 191 -16.12 -4.18 -2.78
CA GLU A 191 -15.97 -3.06 -3.70
C GLU A 191 -16.56 -1.82 -3.04
N ASP A 192 -15.71 -0.83 -2.74
CA ASP A 192 -16.14 0.46 -2.21
C ASP A 192 -16.71 1.32 -3.34
N PRO A 193 -18.00 1.70 -3.32
CA PRO A 193 -18.63 2.53 -4.35
C PRO A 193 -17.92 3.88 -4.53
N THR A 194 -17.29 4.43 -3.48
CA THR A 194 -16.58 5.70 -3.55
C THR A 194 -15.34 5.63 -4.44
N ASN A 195 -14.82 4.44 -4.76
CA ASN A 195 -13.74 4.25 -5.72
C ASN A 195 -14.15 4.62 -7.17
N ARG A 196 -15.45 4.76 -7.44
CA ARG A 196 -16.02 5.16 -8.74
C ARG A 196 -16.54 6.61 -8.72
N ASP A 197 -16.59 7.24 -7.56
CA ASP A 197 -17.13 8.58 -7.40
C ASP A 197 -16.19 9.65 -7.99
N ARG A 198 -16.61 10.26 -9.09
CA ARG A 198 -15.86 11.30 -9.81
C ARG A 198 -15.74 12.64 -9.06
N ALA A 199 -16.40 12.81 -7.92
CA ALA A 199 -16.14 13.94 -7.02
C ALA A 199 -14.68 13.93 -6.51
N TYR A 200 -14.06 12.75 -6.41
CA TYR A 200 -12.67 12.60 -5.97
C TYR A 200 -11.68 12.59 -7.15
N THR A 201 -10.49 13.12 -6.91
CA THR A 201 -9.43 13.25 -7.93
C THR A 201 -8.96 11.88 -8.46
N ARG A 202 -8.77 10.89 -7.60
CA ARG A 202 -8.27 9.58 -8.01
C ARG A 202 -9.17 8.84 -9.00
N PRO A 203 -10.50 8.71 -8.80
CA PRO A 203 -11.39 8.13 -9.80
C PRO A 203 -11.36 8.87 -11.14
N ARG A 204 -11.24 10.21 -11.13
CA ARG A 204 -11.08 10.97 -12.38
C ARG A 204 -9.80 10.63 -13.12
N LEU A 205 -8.67 10.51 -12.41
CA LEU A 205 -7.38 10.15 -13.01
C LEU A 205 -7.38 8.72 -13.54
N ARG A 206 -8.02 7.78 -12.84
CA ARG A 206 -8.21 6.40 -13.35
C ARG A 206 -8.94 6.36 -14.67
N ALA A 207 -9.93 7.23 -14.86
CA ALA A 207 -10.65 7.33 -16.13
C ALA A 207 -9.77 7.85 -17.27
N LEU A 208 -8.70 8.59 -16.99
CA LEU A 208 -7.75 9.10 -17.99
C LEU A 208 -6.65 8.07 -18.33
N LEU A 209 -6.33 7.13 -17.43
CA LEU A 209 -5.24 6.17 -17.62
C LEU A 209 -5.36 5.35 -18.92
N PRO A 210 -6.54 4.86 -19.36
CA PRO A 210 -6.65 4.15 -20.63
C PRO A 210 -6.25 4.98 -21.84
N ALA A 211 -6.64 6.26 -21.89
CA ALA A 211 -6.25 7.17 -22.97
C ALA A 211 -4.74 7.44 -22.97
N LEU A 212 -4.16 7.67 -21.77
CA LEU A 212 -2.71 7.82 -21.65
C LEU A 212 -1.95 6.54 -22.05
N ALA A 213 -2.51 5.38 -21.74
CA ALA A 213 -1.90 4.09 -22.10
C ALA A 213 -1.88 3.87 -23.61
N ALA A 214 -2.91 4.33 -24.35
CA ALA A 214 -2.94 4.29 -25.81
C ALA A 214 -1.79 5.10 -26.44
N GLU A 215 -1.36 6.17 -25.76
CA GLU A 215 -0.23 7.02 -26.16
C GLU A 215 1.11 6.58 -25.51
N GLY A 216 1.19 5.38 -24.94
CA GLY A 216 2.41 4.83 -24.30
C GLY A 216 2.60 5.22 -22.85
N GLY A 217 1.71 6.05 -22.27
CA GLY A 217 1.72 6.48 -20.87
C GLY A 217 1.00 5.50 -19.93
N ASP A 218 1.25 4.21 -20.04
CA ASP A 218 0.64 3.20 -19.17
C ASP A 218 1.14 3.29 -17.70
N ALA A 219 0.47 2.59 -16.79
CA ALA A 219 0.82 2.59 -15.37
C ALA A 219 2.27 2.12 -15.12
N ARG A 220 2.82 1.26 -15.97
CA ARG A 220 4.19 0.78 -15.87
C ARG A 220 5.18 1.87 -16.24
N THR A 221 4.94 2.57 -17.34
CA THR A 221 5.76 3.70 -17.80
C THR A 221 5.74 4.84 -16.78
N LEU A 222 4.55 5.21 -16.29
CA LEU A 222 4.39 6.26 -15.28
C LEU A 222 5.08 5.88 -13.96
N ALA A 223 4.95 4.65 -13.49
CA ALA A 223 5.63 4.21 -12.27
C ALA A 223 7.16 4.20 -12.42
N ARG A 224 7.69 3.89 -13.61
CA ARG A 224 9.12 3.97 -13.91
C ARG A 224 9.65 5.39 -13.88
N LEU A 225 8.90 6.35 -14.42
CA LEU A 225 9.26 7.77 -14.35
C LEU A 225 9.33 8.29 -12.91
N ALA A 226 8.46 7.77 -12.04
CA ALA A 226 8.42 8.14 -10.64
C ALA A 226 9.58 7.58 -9.79
N ALA A 227 10.20 6.47 -10.22
CA ALA A 227 11.19 5.73 -9.44
C ALA A 227 12.60 6.35 -9.41
N PRO A 228 13.19 6.87 -10.51
CA PRO A 228 14.60 7.29 -10.56
C PRO A 228 14.88 8.64 -9.93
N SER A 229 13.95 9.59 -9.97
CA SER A 229 14.16 10.98 -9.57
C SER A 229 14.54 11.12 -8.09
N TYR A 230 14.08 10.22 -7.25
CA TYR A 230 14.31 10.28 -5.81
C TYR A 230 15.63 9.62 -5.38
N SER A 231 16.03 8.52 -6.02
CA SER A 231 17.29 7.83 -5.69
C SER A 231 18.51 8.60 -6.15
N MET A 232 18.42 9.30 -7.27
CA MET A 232 19.51 10.09 -7.84
C MET A 232 19.76 11.38 -7.03
N LEU A 233 18.70 12.11 -6.64
CA LEU A 233 18.80 13.29 -5.78
C LEU A 233 19.28 12.95 -4.36
N ARG A 234 18.85 11.81 -3.78
CA ARG A 234 19.33 11.38 -2.47
C ARG A 234 20.81 11.00 -2.48
N ARG A 235 21.32 10.39 -3.56
CA ARG A 235 22.75 10.12 -3.72
C ARG A 235 23.56 11.40 -3.86
N LEU A 236 23.05 12.42 -4.55
CA LEU A 236 23.71 13.72 -4.69
C LEU A 236 23.71 14.53 -3.39
N LEU A 237 22.63 14.47 -2.60
CA LEU A 237 22.52 15.20 -1.33
C LEU A 237 23.21 14.49 -0.14
N LEU A 238 23.45 13.19 -0.21
CA LEU A 238 24.14 12.40 0.83
C LEU A 238 25.61 12.15 0.52
N CYS A 239 26.15 12.65 -0.61
CA CYS A 239 27.57 12.66 -0.83
C CYS A 239 28.18 13.80 0.01
N PRO A 240 28.87 13.53 1.13
CA PRO A 240 29.57 14.59 1.85
C PRO A 240 30.60 15.15 0.88
N ARG A 241 30.54 16.46 0.62
CA ARG A 241 31.65 17.18 -0.02
C ARG A 241 32.92 16.84 0.76
N ARG A 242 33.75 16.01 0.20
CA ARG A 242 35.13 15.91 0.68
C ARG A 242 35.71 17.32 0.55
N SER A 243 35.77 18.01 1.66
CA SER A 243 36.62 19.18 1.80
C SER A 243 38.04 18.70 1.54
N GLY A 244 38.50 18.95 0.32
CA GLY A 244 39.88 18.81 -0.04
C GLY A 244 40.67 19.83 0.78
N CYS A 245 41.38 19.33 1.75
CA CYS A 245 42.50 20.03 2.34
C CYS A 245 43.58 20.04 1.25
N GLY A 246 43.87 21.21 0.70
CA GLY A 246 45.01 21.49 -0.13
C GLY A 246 45.88 22.49 0.61
N SER A 247 46.97 22.01 1.13
CA SER A 247 48.15 22.80 1.57
C SER A 247 48.69 23.62 0.45
#